data_0846154788df8c440f28c2f53a57f776
#
_entry.id   0846154788df8c440f28c2f53a57f776
#
_cell.length_a   1.000
_cell.length_b   1.000
_cell.length_c   1.000
_cell.angle_alpha   90.00
_cell.angle_beta   90.00
_cell.angle_gamma   90.00
#
_symmetry.space_group_name_H-M   'P 1'
#
loop_
_entity.id
_entity.type
_entity.pdbx_description
1 polymer ?
#
loop_
_entity_poly.entity_id
_entity_poly.type
_entity_poly.pdbx_seq_one_letter_code
_entity_poly.pdbx_strand_id
1 'polypeptide(L)'
;MKENLEIDKGIPNSLLWVLAILAGVSVANLYYNQPLLNMIRVDLDITAFQANFISMITQIGYAAGLFFIVPLGDLLNKKKIVLINFTILILSLVVIGFSKNIWVLFVASFLTGVCSIVPQIFVPIAAQYSIPKNKGRNVGIIISGLLAGILASRVFSGIVGEYLGWRTVFFIAAVFMLISTIVIMFVLPRIDPTFKGNYRGLMKSIISLVVKFPPLLIYSSRAALAFGAFLAMWSTLAFKMQLAPFYASSNIVGLLGICGIIGALSASFIGKYVKQVGVRTFNVIGCFLMFVAWIIFILGENTYGGIISGIILLDVGMQCIQLSNQTSIFEICPNASSRINTVFMTIYFIGGSIGTLLAGIAWKINKWHGVAYASMILIIFSLLITIVERLMSKRH
;
A
#
# COMPACT_ATOMS: atom_id res chain seq x y z
N MET A 1 -22.77 19.05 13.63
CA MET A 1 -21.66 19.98 13.34
C MET A 1 -21.45 20.02 11.83
N LYS A 2 -21.98 21.05 11.17
CA LYS A 2 -21.77 21.29 9.73
C LYS A 2 -20.99 22.60 9.57
N GLU A 3 -19.80 22.68 10.15
CA GLU A 3 -18.90 23.79 9.85
C GLU A 3 -18.28 23.49 8.48
N ASN A 4 -18.43 24.39 7.54
CA ASN A 4 -17.72 24.32 6.28
C ASN A 4 -16.22 24.44 6.57
N LEU A 5 -15.44 23.48 6.12
CA LEU A 5 -13.99 23.55 6.23
C LEU A 5 -13.48 24.69 5.35
N GLU A 6 -12.67 25.59 5.93
CA GLU A 6 -12.01 26.66 5.21
C GLU A 6 -10.51 26.36 5.08
N ILE A 7 -9.96 26.67 3.90
CA ILE A 7 -8.55 26.42 3.58
C ILE A 7 -7.67 27.17 4.59
N ASP A 8 -6.67 26.48 5.14
CA ASP A 8 -5.64 26.97 6.08
C ASP A 8 -6.18 27.54 7.42
N LYS A 9 -7.48 27.40 7.72
CA LYS A 9 -8.07 27.89 8.99
C LYS A 9 -8.11 26.85 10.11
N GLY A 10 -7.87 25.60 9.79
CA GLY A 10 -7.80 24.50 10.75
C GLY A 10 -8.83 23.39 10.50
N ILE A 11 -8.43 22.17 10.77
CA ILE A 11 -9.31 21.00 10.78
C ILE A 11 -9.63 20.62 12.23
N PRO A 12 -10.91 20.35 12.59
CA PRO A 12 -11.25 19.90 13.94
C PRO A 12 -10.52 18.60 14.30
N ASN A 13 -9.97 18.49 15.50
CA ASN A 13 -9.25 17.32 15.95
C ASN A 13 -10.12 16.04 15.90
N SER A 14 -11.41 16.15 16.24
CA SER A 14 -12.35 15.03 16.15
C SER A 14 -12.48 14.50 14.72
N LEU A 15 -12.63 15.39 13.74
CA LEU A 15 -12.66 15.00 12.32
C LEU A 15 -11.34 14.36 11.89
N LEU A 16 -10.20 14.93 12.30
CA LEU A 16 -8.88 14.42 11.95
C LEU A 16 -8.68 12.97 12.44
N TRP A 17 -9.04 12.67 13.70
CA TRP A 17 -8.94 11.32 14.24
C TRP A 17 -9.93 10.34 13.58
N VAL A 18 -11.13 10.78 13.27
CA VAL A 18 -12.08 9.97 12.51
C VAL A 18 -11.51 9.63 11.13
N LEU A 19 -10.96 10.61 10.39
CA LEU A 19 -10.34 10.36 9.10
C LEU A 19 -9.13 9.42 9.20
N ALA A 20 -8.33 9.51 10.27
CA ALA A 20 -7.20 8.60 10.50
C ALA A 20 -7.65 7.16 10.72
N ILE A 21 -8.66 6.94 11.57
CA ILE A 21 -9.25 5.61 11.81
C ILE A 21 -9.83 5.05 10.51
N LEU A 22 -10.63 5.84 9.79
CA LEU A 22 -11.26 5.41 8.55
C LEU A 22 -10.24 5.17 7.43
N ALA A 23 -9.11 5.89 7.42
CA ALA A 23 -7.99 5.60 6.52
C ALA A 23 -7.41 4.22 6.80
N GLY A 24 -7.21 3.87 8.08
CA GLY A 24 -6.76 2.55 8.47
C GLY A 24 -7.74 1.44 8.10
N VAL A 25 -9.02 1.60 8.43
CA VAL A 25 -10.08 0.61 8.11
C VAL A 25 -10.21 0.42 6.59
N SER A 26 -10.12 1.50 5.80
CA SER A 26 -10.23 1.43 4.35
C SER A 26 -9.03 0.70 3.71
N VAL A 27 -7.79 1.05 4.11
CA VAL A 27 -6.59 0.43 3.53
C VAL A 27 -6.42 -1.04 3.96
N ALA A 28 -6.97 -1.42 5.11
CA ALA A 28 -6.93 -2.78 5.64
C ALA A 28 -7.45 -3.81 4.62
N ASN A 29 -8.45 -3.41 3.80
CA ASN A 29 -9.06 -4.28 2.79
C ASN A 29 -8.09 -4.75 1.69
N LEU A 30 -6.99 -4.05 1.47
CA LEU A 30 -5.93 -4.48 0.54
C LEU A 30 -5.11 -5.66 1.07
N TYR A 31 -5.06 -5.84 2.38
CA TYR A 31 -4.10 -6.71 3.05
C TYR A 31 -4.73 -7.89 3.79
N TYR A 32 -6.08 -7.92 3.97
CA TYR A 32 -6.77 -9.03 4.62
C TYR A 32 -6.51 -10.38 3.93
N ASN A 33 -6.34 -10.39 2.61
CA ASN A 33 -6.13 -11.63 1.87
C ASN A 33 -4.78 -12.30 2.15
N GLN A 34 -3.73 -11.53 2.52
CA GLN A 34 -2.35 -12.05 2.60
C GLN A 34 -2.18 -13.25 3.55
N PRO A 35 -2.61 -13.22 4.83
CA PRO A 35 -2.52 -14.40 5.69
C PRO A 35 -3.47 -15.52 5.28
N LEU A 36 -4.52 -15.21 4.50
CA LEU A 36 -5.61 -16.12 4.14
C LEU A 36 -5.35 -16.89 2.83
N LEU A 37 -4.33 -16.48 2.04
CA LEU A 37 -4.13 -17.00 0.68
C LEU A 37 -4.07 -18.53 0.62
N ASN A 38 -3.45 -19.18 1.62
CA ASN A 38 -3.40 -20.62 1.64
C ASN A 38 -4.74 -21.27 2.06
N MET A 39 -5.48 -20.66 2.98
CA MET A 39 -6.84 -21.14 3.33
C MET A 39 -7.77 -21.06 2.12
N ILE A 40 -7.73 -19.93 1.39
CA ILE A 40 -8.50 -19.73 0.15
C ILE A 40 -8.09 -20.79 -0.88
N ARG A 41 -6.78 -21.05 -1.00
CA ARG A 41 -6.24 -22.08 -1.91
C ARG A 41 -6.83 -23.46 -1.65
N VAL A 42 -6.84 -23.86 -0.39
CA VAL A 42 -7.34 -25.19 0.01
C VAL A 42 -8.86 -25.29 -0.17
N ASP A 43 -9.59 -24.27 0.26
CA ASP A 43 -11.05 -24.27 0.26
C ASP A 43 -11.66 -24.21 -1.15
N LEU A 44 -10.99 -23.53 -2.09
CA LEU A 44 -11.45 -23.42 -3.49
C LEU A 44 -10.76 -24.43 -4.43
N ASP A 45 -9.90 -25.31 -3.91
CA ASP A 45 -9.11 -26.29 -4.66
C ASP A 45 -8.36 -25.66 -5.85
N ILE A 46 -7.66 -24.54 -5.59
CA ILE A 46 -6.90 -23.78 -6.57
C ILE A 46 -5.40 -23.89 -6.34
N THR A 47 -4.62 -23.55 -7.36
CA THR A 47 -3.16 -23.52 -7.26
C THR A 47 -2.66 -22.37 -6.39
N ALA A 48 -1.46 -22.49 -5.82
CA ALA A 48 -0.80 -21.39 -5.09
C ALA A 48 -0.61 -20.14 -5.99
N PHE A 49 -0.39 -20.34 -7.29
CA PHE A 49 -0.30 -19.23 -8.25
C PHE A 49 -1.64 -18.49 -8.37
N GLN A 50 -2.76 -19.20 -8.51
CA GLN A 50 -4.09 -18.59 -8.57
C GLN A 50 -4.46 -17.86 -7.27
N ALA A 51 -4.11 -18.43 -6.12
CA ALA A 51 -4.32 -17.76 -4.83
C ALA A 51 -3.48 -16.48 -4.72
N ASN A 52 -2.20 -16.51 -5.11
CA ASN A 52 -1.34 -15.33 -5.13
C ASN A 52 -1.85 -14.24 -6.10
N PHE A 53 -2.50 -14.66 -7.20
CA PHE A 53 -3.09 -13.77 -8.18
C PHE A 53 -4.23 -12.92 -7.59
N ILE A 54 -4.92 -13.37 -6.52
CA ILE A 54 -5.91 -12.58 -5.77
C ILE A 54 -5.25 -11.32 -5.20
N SER A 55 -4.09 -11.47 -4.55
CA SER A 55 -3.34 -10.35 -4.00
C SER A 55 -2.85 -9.40 -5.09
N MET A 56 -2.32 -9.94 -6.19
CA MET A 56 -1.87 -9.16 -7.35
C MET A 56 -3.01 -8.32 -7.95
N ILE A 57 -4.17 -8.93 -8.21
CA ILE A 57 -5.32 -8.23 -8.79
C ILE A 57 -5.83 -7.12 -7.87
N THR A 58 -5.83 -7.35 -6.55
CA THR A 58 -6.19 -6.32 -5.57
C THR A 58 -5.25 -5.12 -5.67
N GLN A 59 -3.94 -5.34 -5.83
CA GLN A 59 -2.94 -4.28 -5.97
C GLN A 59 -3.08 -3.52 -7.30
N ILE A 60 -3.35 -4.23 -8.42
CA ILE A 60 -3.65 -3.60 -9.71
C ILE A 60 -4.92 -2.75 -9.62
N GLY A 61 -5.97 -3.27 -8.95
CA GLY A 61 -7.17 -2.50 -8.68
C GLY A 61 -6.88 -1.20 -7.94
N TYR A 62 -6.05 -1.27 -6.90
CA TYR A 62 -5.65 -0.08 -6.14
C TYR A 62 -4.87 0.92 -7.02
N ALA A 63 -3.92 0.46 -7.83
CA ALA A 63 -3.21 1.31 -8.78
C ALA A 63 -4.17 1.99 -9.78
N ALA A 64 -5.17 1.24 -10.30
CA ALA A 64 -6.21 1.80 -11.16
C ALA A 64 -7.06 2.85 -10.43
N GLY A 65 -7.47 2.58 -9.20
CA GLY A 65 -8.19 3.54 -8.36
C GLY A 65 -7.39 4.82 -8.10
N LEU A 66 -6.10 4.69 -7.81
CA LEU A 66 -5.18 5.82 -7.64
C LEU A 66 -5.10 6.68 -8.89
N PHE A 67 -4.97 6.05 -10.06
CA PHE A 67 -4.81 6.77 -11.32
C PHE A 67 -6.11 7.41 -11.81
N PHE A 68 -7.23 6.68 -11.74
CA PHE A 68 -8.48 7.12 -12.34
C PHE A 68 -9.43 7.81 -11.35
N ILE A 69 -9.46 7.42 -10.07
CA ILE A 69 -10.47 7.93 -9.12
C ILE A 69 -9.91 9.03 -8.22
N VAL A 70 -8.68 8.91 -7.72
CA VAL A 70 -8.12 9.95 -6.83
C VAL A 70 -8.14 11.34 -7.47
N PRO A 71 -7.78 11.52 -8.76
CA PRO A 71 -7.87 12.83 -9.42
C PRO A 71 -9.29 13.40 -9.51
N LEU A 72 -10.33 12.55 -9.55
CA LEU A 72 -11.72 13.02 -9.51
C LEU A 72 -12.03 13.83 -8.25
N GLY A 73 -11.26 13.64 -7.16
CA GLY A 73 -11.38 14.44 -5.96
C GLY A 73 -11.10 15.93 -6.15
N ASP A 74 -10.41 16.32 -7.23
CA ASP A 74 -10.21 17.71 -7.59
C ASP A 74 -11.38 18.28 -8.44
N LEU A 75 -12.15 17.41 -9.11
CA LEU A 75 -13.26 17.77 -10.01
C LEU A 75 -14.64 17.61 -9.40
N LEU A 76 -14.79 16.71 -8.45
CA LEU A 76 -16.07 16.33 -7.86
C LEU A 76 -16.04 16.51 -6.34
N ASN A 77 -17.22 16.56 -5.75
CA ASN A 77 -17.33 16.61 -4.29
C ASN A 77 -16.68 15.37 -3.65
N LYS A 78 -15.63 15.59 -2.83
CA LYS A 78 -14.84 14.52 -2.20
C LYS A 78 -15.70 13.57 -1.35
N LYS A 79 -16.70 14.11 -0.62
CA LYS A 79 -17.61 13.29 0.17
C LYS A 79 -18.40 12.31 -0.70
N LYS A 80 -18.91 12.77 -1.86
CA LYS A 80 -19.66 11.91 -2.79
C LYS A 80 -18.77 10.77 -3.33
N ILE A 81 -17.53 11.08 -3.69
CA ILE A 81 -16.56 10.06 -4.15
C ILE A 81 -16.31 9.01 -3.06
N VAL A 82 -16.06 9.43 -1.82
CA VAL A 82 -15.82 8.53 -0.69
C VAL A 82 -17.02 7.61 -0.47
N LEU A 83 -18.25 8.15 -0.45
CA LEU A 83 -19.48 7.35 -0.24
C LEU A 83 -19.70 6.33 -1.35
N ILE A 84 -19.50 6.70 -2.60
CA ILE A 84 -19.63 5.77 -3.74
C ILE A 84 -18.59 4.66 -3.63
N ASN A 85 -17.31 5.01 -3.36
CA ASN A 85 -16.25 4.00 -3.19
C ASN A 85 -16.55 3.04 -2.04
N PHE A 86 -16.99 3.55 -0.88
CA PHE A 86 -17.32 2.69 0.26
C PHE A 86 -18.50 1.77 -0.03
N THR A 87 -19.53 2.25 -0.75
CA THR A 87 -20.67 1.40 -1.15
C THR A 87 -20.22 0.26 -2.06
N ILE A 88 -19.42 0.55 -3.09
CA ILE A 88 -18.90 -0.48 -4.00
C ILE A 88 -17.98 -1.44 -3.24
N LEU A 89 -17.16 -0.93 -2.33
CA LEU A 89 -16.28 -1.74 -1.49
C LEU A 89 -17.07 -2.72 -0.62
N ILE A 90 -18.14 -2.28 0.04
CA ILE A 90 -19.02 -3.15 0.83
C ILE A 90 -19.58 -4.28 -0.05
N LEU A 91 -20.13 -3.95 -1.22
CA LEU A 91 -20.65 -4.94 -2.15
C LEU A 91 -19.58 -5.95 -2.58
N SER A 92 -18.37 -5.47 -2.89
CA SER A 92 -17.26 -6.32 -3.29
C SER A 92 -16.84 -7.28 -2.17
N LEU A 93 -16.76 -6.80 -0.92
CA LEU A 93 -16.42 -7.63 0.24
C LEU A 93 -17.48 -8.71 0.51
N VAL A 94 -18.75 -8.36 0.39
CA VAL A 94 -19.86 -9.32 0.51
C VAL A 94 -19.78 -10.38 -0.58
N VAL A 95 -19.52 -9.98 -1.83
CA VAL A 95 -19.34 -10.90 -2.97
C VAL A 95 -18.14 -11.84 -2.72
N ILE A 96 -17.01 -11.33 -2.20
CA ILE A 96 -15.86 -12.18 -1.82
C ILE A 96 -16.29 -13.21 -0.78
N GLY A 97 -17.00 -12.80 0.27
CA GLY A 97 -17.45 -13.69 1.34
C GLY A 97 -18.36 -14.84 0.86
N PHE A 98 -19.20 -14.60 -0.14
CA PHE A 98 -20.09 -15.62 -0.73
C PHE A 98 -19.46 -16.40 -1.89
N SER A 99 -18.30 -15.96 -2.41
CA SER A 99 -17.74 -16.52 -3.63
C SER A 99 -17.29 -17.97 -3.45
N LYS A 100 -17.68 -18.81 -4.41
CA LYS A 100 -17.21 -20.19 -4.61
C LYS A 100 -16.45 -20.32 -5.94
N ASN A 101 -16.38 -19.26 -6.73
CA ASN A 101 -15.77 -19.24 -8.05
C ASN A 101 -14.59 -18.27 -8.07
N ILE A 102 -13.43 -18.72 -8.53
CA ILE A 102 -12.20 -17.94 -8.56
C ILE A 102 -12.31 -16.69 -9.44
N TRP A 103 -13.06 -16.74 -10.54
CA TRP A 103 -13.23 -15.60 -11.43
C TRP A 103 -14.05 -14.47 -10.78
N VAL A 104 -15.12 -14.84 -10.06
CA VAL A 104 -15.90 -13.89 -9.26
C VAL A 104 -15.03 -13.27 -8.18
N LEU A 105 -14.19 -14.10 -7.53
CA LEU A 105 -13.24 -13.65 -6.52
C LEU A 105 -12.23 -12.65 -7.10
N PHE A 106 -11.71 -12.88 -8.30
CA PHE A 106 -10.80 -11.95 -8.98
C PHE A 106 -11.46 -10.61 -9.28
N VAL A 107 -12.68 -10.61 -9.84
CA VAL A 107 -13.39 -9.35 -10.14
C VAL A 107 -13.69 -8.58 -8.86
N ALA A 108 -14.19 -9.25 -7.83
CA ALA A 108 -14.48 -8.62 -6.55
C ALA A 108 -13.21 -8.11 -5.86
N SER A 109 -12.10 -8.84 -5.94
CA SER A 109 -10.79 -8.41 -5.41
C SER A 109 -10.25 -7.18 -6.16
N PHE A 110 -10.41 -7.13 -7.49
CA PHE A 110 -10.07 -5.93 -8.27
C PHE A 110 -10.87 -4.72 -7.80
N LEU A 111 -12.19 -4.85 -7.67
CA LEU A 111 -13.07 -3.76 -7.20
C LEU A 111 -12.74 -3.36 -5.75
N THR A 112 -12.41 -4.32 -4.89
CA THR A 112 -11.92 -4.05 -3.54
C THR A 112 -10.67 -3.18 -3.58
N GLY A 113 -9.72 -3.50 -4.45
CA GLY A 113 -8.53 -2.68 -4.68
C GLY A 113 -8.90 -1.27 -5.14
N VAL A 114 -9.68 -1.15 -6.23
CA VAL A 114 -10.11 0.14 -6.81
C VAL A 114 -10.75 1.05 -5.77
N CYS A 115 -11.58 0.50 -4.88
CA CYS A 115 -12.38 1.28 -3.94
C CYS A 115 -11.69 1.52 -2.58
N SER A 116 -10.53 0.90 -2.31
CA SER A 116 -9.77 1.10 -1.07
C SER A 116 -8.88 2.35 -1.08
N ILE A 117 -8.95 3.19 -2.10
CA ILE A 117 -8.09 4.38 -2.32
C ILE A 117 -8.41 5.58 -1.42
N VAL A 118 -9.48 5.50 -0.64
CA VAL A 118 -10.01 6.64 0.12
C VAL A 118 -8.99 7.31 1.06
N PRO A 119 -8.03 6.61 1.69
CA PRO A 119 -6.96 7.25 2.44
C PRO A 119 -6.17 8.28 1.63
N GLN A 120 -6.01 8.06 0.32
CA GLN A 120 -5.32 9.00 -0.58
C GLN A 120 -6.15 10.28 -0.87
N ILE A 121 -7.44 10.28 -0.53
CA ILE A 121 -8.31 11.47 -0.54
C ILE A 121 -8.22 12.18 0.82
N PHE A 122 -8.10 11.46 1.93
CA PHE A 122 -8.05 12.05 3.27
C PHE A 122 -6.75 12.80 3.55
N VAL A 123 -5.62 12.31 3.06
CA VAL A 123 -4.31 12.96 3.22
C VAL A 123 -4.31 14.40 2.64
N PRO A 124 -4.74 14.64 1.40
CA PRO A 124 -4.90 16.00 0.87
C PRO A 124 -5.90 16.86 1.64
N ILE A 125 -7.00 16.29 2.15
CA ILE A 125 -7.95 17.04 3.00
C ILE A 125 -7.24 17.53 4.25
N ALA A 126 -6.53 16.66 4.97
CA ALA A 126 -5.78 17.07 6.15
C ALA A 126 -4.72 18.14 5.82
N ALA A 127 -4.04 18.00 4.68
CA ALA A 127 -3.04 18.97 4.25
C ALA A 127 -3.63 20.35 3.90
N GLN A 128 -4.77 20.38 3.21
CA GLN A 128 -5.38 21.60 2.67
C GLN A 128 -6.11 22.43 3.75
N TYR A 129 -6.73 21.77 4.71
CA TYR A 129 -7.57 22.42 5.72
C TYR A 129 -6.87 22.60 7.07
N SER A 130 -5.61 22.20 7.22
CA SER A 130 -4.81 22.45 8.42
C SER A 130 -4.18 23.81 8.41
N ILE A 131 -4.07 24.45 9.58
CA ILE A 131 -3.24 25.65 9.76
C ILE A 131 -1.81 25.31 9.33
N PRO A 132 -1.08 26.19 8.61
CA PRO A 132 0.25 25.91 8.07
C PRO A 132 1.24 25.32 9.09
N LYS A 133 1.22 25.81 10.33
CA LYS A 133 2.04 25.34 11.45
C LYS A 133 1.78 23.87 11.81
N ASN A 134 0.54 23.38 11.65
CA ASN A 134 0.11 22.04 12.08
C ASN A 134 -0.03 21.06 10.90
N LYS A 135 0.19 21.49 9.67
CA LYS A 135 -0.03 20.70 8.45
C LYS A 135 0.72 19.37 8.46
N GLY A 136 2.00 19.36 8.77
CA GLY A 136 2.82 18.15 8.85
C GLY A 136 2.34 17.19 9.92
N ARG A 137 1.99 17.69 11.13
CA ARG A 137 1.43 16.90 12.21
C ARG A 137 0.12 16.22 11.82
N ASN A 138 -0.80 16.97 11.23
CA ASN A 138 -2.15 16.48 10.91
C ASN A 138 -2.11 15.45 9.77
N VAL A 139 -1.29 15.66 8.75
CA VAL A 139 -0.99 14.65 7.71
C VAL A 139 -0.37 13.40 8.33
N GLY A 140 0.58 13.58 9.26
CA GLY A 140 1.21 12.47 9.99
C GLY A 140 0.20 11.62 10.76
N ILE A 141 -0.83 12.21 11.38
CA ILE A 141 -1.89 11.48 12.08
C ILE A 141 -2.67 10.57 11.10
N ILE A 142 -3.04 11.07 9.91
CA ILE A 142 -3.73 10.24 8.89
C ILE A 142 -2.84 9.09 8.43
N ILE A 143 -1.57 9.36 8.15
CA ILE A 143 -0.61 8.34 7.70
C ILE A 143 -0.37 7.29 8.81
N SER A 144 -0.30 7.71 10.08
CA SER A 144 -0.17 6.78 11.21
C SER A 144 -1.39 5.86 11.32
N GLY A 145 -2.60 6.39 11.14
CA GLY A 145 -3.82 5.60 11.07
C GLY A 145 -3.79 4.58 9.93
N LEU A 146 -3.33 5.01 8.74
CA LEU A 146 -3.16 4.13 7.59
C LEU A 146 -2.17 2.99 7.89
N LEU A 147 -1.00 3.30 8.42
CA LEU A 147 0.02 2.28 8.76
C LEU A 147 -0.49 1.32 9.83
N ALA A 148 -1.14 1.82 10.87
CA ALA A 148 -1.76 1.01 11.90
C ALA A 148 -2.82 0.05 11.31
N GLY A 149 -3.62 0.52 10.35
CA GLY A 149 -4.60 -0.29 9.62
C GLY A 149 -3.97 -1.42 8.81
N ILE A 150 -2.85 -1.14 8.13
CA ILE A 150 -2.09 -2.17 7.39
C ILE A 150 -1.59 -3.28 8.33
N LEU A 151 -1.01 -2.91 9.46
CA LEU A 151 -0.49 -3.88 10.44
C LEU A 151 -1.62 -4.66 11.09
N ALA A 152 -2.64 -3.95 11.59
CA ALA A 152 -3.79 -4.55 12.25
C ALA A 152 -4.56 -5.50 11.32
N SER A 153 -4.63 -5.22 10.02
CA SER A 153 -5.36 -6.03 9.05
C SER A 153 -4.81 -7.46 8.97
N ARG A 154 -3.50 -7.62 8.97
CA ARG A 154 -2.85 -8.94 8.89
C ARG A 154 -3.11 -9.77 10.16
N VAL A 155 -2.97 -9.13 11.33
CA VAL A 155 -3.25 -9.79 12.62
C VAL A 155 -4.72 -10.17 12.71
N PHE A 156 -5.61 -9.23 12.42
CA PHE A 156 -7.05 -9.45 12.45
C PHE A 156 -7.47 -10.57 11.50
N SER A 157 -7.06 -10.49 10.23
CA SER A 157 -7.48 -11.50 9.24
C SER A 157 -6.88 -12.87 9.52
N GLY A 158 -5.63 -12.93 10.02
CA GLY A 158 -5.01 -14.17 10.43
C GLY A 158 -5.76 -14.87 11.58
N ILE A 159 -6.10 -14.11 12.64
CA ILE A 159 -6.83 -14.64 13.80
C ILE A 159 -8.27 -15.02 13.41
N VAL A 160 -9.03 -14.09 12.85
CA VAL A 160 -10.43 -14.34 12.48
C VAL A 160 -10.52 -15.45 11.43
N GLY A 161 -9.61 -15.48 10.45
CA GLY A 161 -9.56 -16.50 9.42
C GLY A 161 -9.35 -17.90 10.02
N GLU A 162 -8.45 -18.05 10.97
CA GLU A 162 -8.15 -19.33 11.62
C GLU A 162 -9.35 -19.88 12.40
N TYR A 163 -10.01 -19.02 13.21
CA TYR A 163 -11.08 -19.50 14.11
C TYR A 163 -12.48 -19.51 13.48
N LEU A 164 -12.76 -18.60 12.54
CA LEU A 164 -14.10 -18.40 11.96
C LEU A 164 -14.14 -18.62 10.44
N GLY A 165 -13.01 -18.96 9.84
CA GLY A 165 -12.88 -19.13 8.40
C GLY A 165 -12.65 -17.83 7.64
N TRP A 166 -11.97 -17.93 6.50
CA TRP A 166 -11.54 -16.78 5.70
C TRP A 166 -12.70 -15.91 5.18
N ARG A 167 -13.86 -16.51 4.90
CA ARG A 167 -15.05 -15.78 4.42
C ARG A 167 -15.59 -14.81 5.45
N THR A 168 -15.57 -15.20 6.73
CA THR A 168 -16.02 -14.37 7.85
C THR A 168 -15.23 -13.08 7.98
N VAL A 169 -13.94 -13.11 7.64
CA VAL A 169 -13.10 -11.90 7.61
C VAL A 169 -13.70 -10.83 6.69
N PHE A 170 -14.14 -11.22 5.49
CA PHE A 170 -14.70 -10.29 4.51
C PHE A 170 -16.10 -9.80 4.90
N PHE A 171 -16.91 -10.63 5.56
CA PHE A 171 -18.21 -10.18 6.10
C PHE A 171 -18.02 -9.17 7.23
N ILE A 172 -17.09 -9.40 8.16
CA ILE A 172 -16.78 -8.43 9.23
C ILE A 172 -16.20 -7.15 8.62
N ALA A 173 -15.33 -7.26 7.63
CA ALA A 173 -14.80 -6.10 6.90
C ALA A 173 -15.91 -5.30 6.22
N ALA A 174 -16.91 -5.94 5.63
CA ALA A 174 -18.08 -5.28 5.06
C ALA A 174 -18.89 -4.51 6.12
N VAL A 175 -19.07 -5.08 7.31
CA VAL A 175 -19.70 -4.39 8.45
C VAL A 175 -18.88 -3.18 8.89
N PHE A 176 -17.55 -3.29 9.00
CA PHE A 176 -16.68 -2.15 9.33
C PHE A 176 -16.79 -1.04 8.27
N MET A 177 -16.86 -1.40 6.99
CA MET A 177 -17.05 -0.42 5.93
C MET A 177 -18.44 0.20 5.92
N LEU A 178 -19.48 -0.54 6.30
CA LEU A 178 -20.84 0.00 6.48
C LEU A 178 -20.87 1.03 7.60
N ILE A 179 -20.31 0.72 8.75
CA ILE A 179 -20.16 1.66 9.88
C ILE A 179 -19.37 2.90 9.43
N SER A 180 -18.25 2.69 8.71
CA SER A 180 -17.43 3.77 8.16
C SER A 180 -18.22 4.68 7.21
N THR A 181 -19.07 4.09 6.38
CA THR A 181 -19.96 4.84 5.46
C THR A 181 -20.95 5.71 6.24
N ILE A 182 -21.59 5.15 7.26
CA ILE A 182 -22.52 5.88 8.12
C ILE A 182 -21.79 7.04 8.82
N VAL A 183 -20.61 6.79 9.38
CA VAL A 183 -19.81 7.83 10.05
C VAL A 183 -19.47 8.96 9.07
N ILE A 184 -19.01 8.65 7.85
CA ILE A 184 -18.69 9.66 6.83
C ILE A 184 -19.91 10.46 6.40
N MET A 185 -21.09 9.86 6.31
CA MET A 185 -22.33 10.57 5.99
C MET A 185 -22.61 11.71 6.95
N PHE A 186 -22.31 11.53 8.24
CA PHE A 186 -22.59 12.52 9.28
C PHE A 186 -21.42 13.45 9.59
N VAL A 187 -20.19 12.95 9.53
CA VAL A 187 -18.98 13.66 10.03
C VAL A 187 -18.27 14.46 8.94
N LEU A 188 -18.15 13.91 7.71
CA LEU A 188 -17.43 14.61 6.63
C LEU A 188 -18.31 15.72 6.05
N PRO A 189 -17.90 17.00 6.11
CA PRO A 189 -18.63 18.08 5.47
C PRO A 189 -18.55 17.96 3.93
N ARG A 190 -19.37 18.75 3.26
CA ARG A 190 -19.27 18.90 1.80
C ARG A 190 -17.99 19.64 1.46
N ILE A 191 -17.17 19.04 0.60
CA ILE A 191 -15.89 19.61 0.13
C ILE A 191 -16.01 19.81 -1.37
N ASP A 192 -16.10 21.04 -1.79
CA ASP A 192 -16.30 21.39 -3.19
C ASP A 192 -14.99 21.25 -4.01
N PRO A 193 -15.10 21.03 -5.32
CA PRO A 193 -13.98 20.82 -6.20
C PRO A 193 -13.09 22.07 -6.29
N THR A 194 -11.78 21.86 -6.44
CA THR A 194 -10.77 22.92 -6.56
C THR A 194 -10.32 23.18 -7.99
N PHE A 195 -10.50 22.22 -8.88
CA PHE A 195 -10.08 22.32 -10.28
C PHE A 195 -11.24 22.75 -11.18
N LYS A 196 -11.01 23.82 -11.95
CA LYS A 196 -11.95 24.32 -12.97
C LYS A 196 -11.53 23.79 -14.34
N GLY A 197 -12.12 22.67 -14.75
CA GLY A 197 -11.81 22.02 -16.03
C GLY A 197 -12.58 20.73 -16.23
N ASN A 198 -12.22 19.98 -17.26
CA ASN A 198 -12.79 18.65 -17.52
C ASN A 198 -11.81 17.53 -17.13
N TYR A 199 -12.33 16.31 -17.04
CA TYR A 199 -11.53 15.13 -16.65
C TYR A 199 -10.37 14.85 -17.63
N ARG A 200 -10.58 15.04 -18.95
CA ARG A 200 -9.54 14.87 -19.96
C ARG A 200 -8.38 15.83 -19.74
N GLY A 201 -8.67 17.11 -19.45
CA GLY A 201 -7.66 18.12 -19.14
C GLY A 201 -6.86 17.77 -17.88
N LEU A 202 -7.53 17.27 -16.84
CA LEU A 202 -6.89 16.82 -15.62
C LEU A 202 -5.94 15.64 -15.89
N MET A 203 -6.41 14.60 -16.59
CA MET A 203 -5.58 13.42 -16.94
C MET A 203 -4.40 13.81 -17.83
N LYS A 204 -4.62 14.69 -18.83
CA LYS A 204 -3.54 15.23 -19.65
C LYS A 204 -2.49 15.96 -18.80
N SER A 205 -2.93 16.70 -17.79
CA SER A 205 -2.01 17.40 -16.86
C SER A 205 -1.17 16.42 -16.02
N ILE A 206 -1.72 15.28 -15.60
CA ILE A 206 -1.00 14.23 -14.86
C ILE A 206 0.04 13.57 -15.75
N ILE A 207 -0.34 13.19 -16.98
CA ILE A 207 0.57 12.57 -17.96
C ILE A 207 1.69 13.56 -18.35
N SER A 208 1.37 14.85 -18.51
CA SER A 208 2.37 15.86 -18.85
C SER A 208 3.45 16.04 -17.78
N LEU A 209 3.14 15.79 -16.50
CA LEU A 209 4.12 15.82 -15.41
C LEU A 209 5.18 14.74 -15.57
N VAL A 210 4.80 13.56 -16.05
CA VAL A 210 5.73 12.45 -16.32
C VAL A 210 6.76 12.83 -17.37
N VAL A 211 6.29 13.47 -18.46
CA VAL A 211 7.18 13.91 -19.57
C VAL A 211 8.02 15.12 -19.14
N LYS A 212 7.43 16.07 -18.40
CA LYS A 212 8.09 17.30 -18.00
C LYS A 212 9.16 17.10 -16.91
N PHE A 213 8.98 16.09 -16.04
CA PHE A 213 9.86 15.84 -14.91
C PHE A 213 10.41 14.40 -14.91
N PRO A 214 11.44 14.09 -15.73
CA PRO A 214 12.05 12.75 -15.76
C PRO A 214 12.46 12.17 -14.40
N PRO A 215 12.96 12.97 -13.41
CA PRO A 215 13.26 12.46 -12.09
C PRO A 215 12.08 11.80 -11.38
N LEU A 216 10.83 12.18 -11.70
CA LEU A 216 9.63 11.56 -11.16
C LEU A 216 9.56 10.06 -11.51
N LEU A 217 9.89 9.69 -12.76
CA LEU A 217 9.95 8.28 -13.17
C LEU A 217 11.08 7.53 -12.45
N ILE A 218 12.25 8.15 -12.29
CA ILE A 218 13.41 7.55 -11.62
C ILE A 218 13.03 7.20 -10.17
N TYR A 219 12.50 8.16 -9.42
CA TYR A 219 12.11 7.97 -8.03
C TYR A 219 10.97 6.95 -7.89
N SER A 220 9.97 7.04 -8.76
CA SER A 220 8.84 6.10 -8.77
C SER A 220 9.28 4.67 -9.09
N SER A 221 10.15 4.47 -10.10
CA SER A 221 10.61 3.15 -10.51
C SER A 221 11.47 2.46 -9.45
N ARG A 222 12.34 3.20 -8.74
CA ARG A 222 13.09 2.65 -7.61
C ARG A 222 12.18 2.11 -6.53
N ALA A 223 11.23 2.94 -6.10
CA ALA A 223 10.27 2.57 -5.07
C ALA A 223 9.36 1.42 -5.54
N ALA A 224 8.96 1.39 -6.81
CA ALA A 224 8.15 0.35 -7.41
C ALA A 224 8.84 -1.02 -7.39
N LEU A 225 10.10 -1.09 -7.80
CA LEU A 225 10.90 -2.32 -7.79
C LEU A 225 11.11 -2.86 -6.38
N ALA A 226 11.43 -1.98 -5.43
CA ALA A 226 11.58 -2.35 -4.01
C ALA A 226 10.24 -2.84 -3.43
N PHE A 227 9.14 -2.17 -3.74
CA PHE A 227 7.81 -2.58 -3.29
C PHE A 227 7.37 -3.92 -3.91
N GLY A 228 7.78 -4.19 -5.15
CA GLY A 228 7.62 -5.50 -5.77
C GLY A 228 8.30 -6.61 -4.99
N ALA A 229 9.58 -6.42 -4.60
CA ALA A 229 10.31 -7.37 -3.77
C ALA A 229 9.70 -7.53 -2.36
N PHE A 230 9.20 -6.44 -1.78
CA PHE A 230 8.49 -6.44 -0.51
C PHE A 230 7.18 -7.22 -0.55
N LEU A 231 6.32 -6.97 -1.55
CA LEU A 231 5.06 -7.68 -1.70
C LEU A 231 5.25 -9.14 -2.12
N ALA A 232 6.33 -9.47 -2.82
CA ALA A 232 6.69 -10.86 -3.13
C ALA A 232 6.81 -11.70 -1.86
N MET A 233 7.44 -11.18 -0.81
CA MET A 233 7.54 -11.84 0.50
C MET A 233 6.14 -12.00 1.12
N TRP A 234 5.39 -10.92 1.30
CA TRP A 234 4.11 -10.96 2.01
C TRP A 234 3.06 -11.83 1.30
N SER A 235 3.06 -11.88 -0.04
CA SER A 235 2.11 -12.69 -0.80
C SER A 235 2.43 -14.18 -0.81
N THR A 236 3.66 -14.57 -0.49
CA THR A 236 4.09 -15.98 -0.48
C THR A 236 4.37 -16.50 0.93
N LEU A 237 4.44 -15.63 1.93
CA LEU A 237 4.72 -15.99 3.32
C LEU A 237 3.74 -17.05 3.85
N ALA A 238 2.44 -16.91 3.55
CA ALA A 238 1.42 -17.85 3.98
C ALA A 238 1.70 -19.28 3.45
N PHE A 239 2.20 -19.41 2.23
CA PHE A 239 2.57 -20.70 1.65
C PHE A 239 3.86 -21.26 2.28
N LYS A 240 4.88 -20.40 2.55
CA LYS A 240 6.12 -20.82 3.21
C LYS A 240 5.86 -21.32 4.63
N MET A 241 5.08 -20.60 5.39
CA MET A 241 4.79 -20.92 6.78
C MET A 241 3.96 -22.22 6.95
N GLN A 242 3.26 -22.66 5.91
CA GLN A 242 2.54 -23.94 5.93
C GLN A 242 3.42 -25.17 5.63
N LEU A 243 4.64 -24.96 5.11
CA LEU A 243 5.57 -26.04 4.86
C LEU A 243 6.33 -26.40 6.13
N ALA A 244 6.98 -27.61 6.11
CA ALA A 244 7.93 -28.00 7.14
C ALA A 244 9.03 -26.91 7.28
N PRO A 245 9.55 -26.68 8.47
CA PRO A 245 9.21 -27.30 9.76
C PRO A 245 8.04 -26.60 10.50
N PHE A 246 7.49 -25.49 9.95
CA PHE A 246 6.57 -24.62 10.69
C PHE A 246 5.16 -25.19 10.83
N TYR A 247 4.56 -25.71 9.75
CA TYR A 247 3.15 -26.14 9.69
C TYR A 247 2.21 -25.11 10.35
N ALA A 248 2.54 -23.82 10.18
CA ALA A 248 1.90 -22.72 10.90
C ALA A 248 0.54 -22.38 10.30
N SER A 249 -0.40 -22.09 11.17
CA SER A 249 -1.73 -21.63 10.84
C SER A 249 -1.74 -20.15 10.46
N SER A 250 -2.86 -19.66 9.92
CA SER A 250 -2.98 -18.28 9.41
C SER A 250 -2.84 -17.21 10.51
N ASN A 251 -3.18 -17.53 11.77
CA ASN A 251 -2.97 -16.62 12.89
C ASN A 251 -1.47 -16.32 13.11
N ILE A 252 -0.59 -17.33 12.99
CA ILE A 252 0.87 -17.12 13.10
C ILE A 252 1.36 -16.22 11.97
N VAL A 253 0.91 -16.47 10.74
CA VAL A 253 1.25 -15.62 9.58
C VAL A 253 0.78 -14.17 9.82
N GLY A 254 -0.42 -13.99 10.35
CA GLY A 254 -0.95 -12.69 10.72
C GLY A 254 -0.12 -11.99 11.81
N LEU A 255 0.28 -12.73 12.86
CA LEU A 255 1.10 -12.21 13.96
C LEU A 255 2.49 -11.77 13.49
N LEU A 256 3.08 -12.41 12.48
CA LEU A 256 4.32 -11.93 11.86
C LEU A 256 4.18 -10.52 11.28
N GLY A 257 2.95 -10.07 10.98
CA GLY A 257 2.67 -8.68 10.61
C GLY A 257 3.06 -7.66 11.69
N ILE A 258 3.11 -8.05 12.97
CA ILE A 258 3.54 -7.18 14.08
C ILE A 258 4.98 -6.72 13.90
N CYS A 259 5.85 -7.55 13.28
CA CYS A 259 7.23 -7.18 12.99
C CYS A 259 7.31 -5.89 12.13
N GLY A 260 6.30 -5.60 11.32
CA GLY A 260 6.20 -4.37 10.54
C GLY A 260 6.09 -3.09 11.37
N ILE A 261 5.79 -3.19 12.68
CA ILE A 261 5.81 -2.03 13.59
C ILE A 261 7.20 -1.37 13.60
N ILE A 262 8.27 -2.18 13.57
CA ILE A 262 9.65 -1.67 13.55
C ILE A 262 9.90 -0.87 12.27
N GLY A 263 9.42 -1.37 11.13
CA GLY A 263 9.44 -0.62 9.86
C GLY A 263 8.67 0.70 9.97
N ALA A 264 7.45 0.68 10.51
CA ALA A 264 6.65 1.89 10.69
C ALA A 264 7.31 2.92 11.62
N LEU A 265 7.96 2.49 12.70
CA LEU A 265 8.72 3.36 13.60
C LEU A 265 9.96 3.94 12.92
N SER A 266 10.66 3.14 12.12
CA SER A 266 11.83 3.60 11.35
C SER A 266 11.48 4.71 10.35
N ALA A 267 10.24 4.74 9.86
CA ALA A 267 9.74 5.76 8.94
C ALA A 267 9.90 7.19 9.50
N SER A 268 9.60 7.39 10.78
CA SER A 268 9.73 8.71 11.43
C SER A 268 11.19 9.17 11.50
N PHE A 269 12.12 8.24 11.78
CA PHE A 269 13.54 8.52 11.81
C PHE A 269 14.07 8.83 10.41
N ILE A 270 13.74 8.00 9.42
CA ILE A 270 14.17 8.18 8.03
C ILE A 270 13.66 9.52 7.51
N GLY A 271 12.38 9.84 7.70
CA GLY A 271 11.77 11.09 7.25
C GLY A 271 12.48 12.35 7.79
N LYS A 272 12.98 12.30 9.03
CA LYS A 272 13.75 13.39 9.65
C LYS A 272 15.09 13.64 8.95
N TYR A 273 15.77 12.56 8.51
CA TYR A 273 17.15 12.65 7.99
C TYR A 273 17.25 12.61 6.47
N VAL A 274 16.13 12.42 5.73
CA VAL A 274 16.15 12.34 4.25
C VAL A 274 16.85 13.54 3.61
N LYS A 275 16.59 14.76 4.10
CA LYS A 275 17.19 15.98 3.54
C LYS A 275 18.70 16.09 3.80
N GLN A 276 19.18 15.55 4.92
CA GLN A 276 20.60 15.63 5.30
C GLN A 276 21.43 14.54 4.62
N VAL A 277 20.90 13.32 4.58
CA VAL A 277 21.58 12.13 4.07
C VAL A 277 21.42 11.99 2.55
N GLY A 278 20.31 12.44 2.03
CA GLY A 278 19.96 12.42 0.60
C GLY A 278 19.28 11.12 0.13
N VAL A 279 18.44 11.26 -0.89
CA VAL A 279 17.64 10.16 -1.43
C VAL A 279 18.49 9.00 -1.95
N ARG A 280 19.62 9.30 -2.61
CA ARG A 280 20.51 8.27 -3.18
C ARG A 280 21.10 7.36 -2.10
N THR A 281 21.58 7.94 -1.01
CA THR A 281 22.15 7.20 0.11
C THR A 281 21.09 6.30 0.77
N PHE A 282 19.91 6.84 1.02
CA PHE A 282 18.80 6.01 1.57
C PHE A 282 18.38 4.89 0.63
N ASN A 283 18.41 5.10 -0.70
CA ASN A 283 18.18 4.01 -1.65
C ASN A 283 19.24 2.91 -1.55
N VAL A 284 20.52 3.28 -1.48
CA VAL A 284 21.60 2.28 -1.34
C VAL A 284 21.46 1.51 -0.04
N ILE A 285 21.24 2.21 1.09
CA ILE A 285 21.00 1.58 2.40
C ILE A 285 19.79 0.66 2.34
N GLY A 286 18.68 1.12 1.79
CA GLY A 286 17.45 0.35 1.68
C GLY A 286 17.62 -0.90 0.81
N CYS A 287 18.25 -0.77 -0.37
CA CYS A 287 18.56 -1.92 -1.22
C CYS A 287 19.48 -2.93 -0.51
N PHE A 288 20.48 -2.45 0.20
CA PHE A 288 21.38 -3.31 0.97
C PHE A 288 20.64 -4.08 2.08
N LEU A 289 19.82 -3.39 2.88
CA LEU A 289 19.03 -4.01 3.94
C LEU A 289 18.05 -5.05 3.38
N MET A 290 17.35 -4.72 2.29
CA MET A 290 16.41 -5.65 1.65
C MET A 290 17.14 -6.85 1.03
N PHE A 291 18.31 -6.65 0.46
CA PHE A 291 19.12 -7.74 -0.10
C PHE A 291 19.62 -8.69 1.00
N VAL A 292 20.12 -8.15 2.11
CA VAL A 292 20.52 -8.92 3.30
C VAL A 292 19.31 -9.64 3.90
N ALA A 293 18.14 -9.01 3.94
CA ALA A 293 16.92 -9.67 4.40
C ALA A 293 16.60 -10.94 3.60
N TRP A 294 16.76 -10.90 2.26
CA TRP A 294 16.55 -12.07 1.42
C TRP A 294 17.62 -13.16 1.59
N ILE A 295 18.87 -12.78 1.89
CA ILE A 295 19.90 -13.75 2.29
C ILE A 295 19.49 -14.46 3.58
N ILE A 296 19.02 -13.68 4.59
CA ILE A 296 18.55 -14.24 5.86
C ILE A 296 17.35 -15.14 5.64
N PHE A 297 16.41 -14.79 4.76
CA PHE A 297 15.28 -15.64 4.40
C PHE A 297 15.69 -16.96 3.74
N ILE A 298 16.82 -17.01 3.03
CA ILE A 298 17.37 -18.25 2.48
C ILE A 298 18.08 -19.07 3.57
N LEU A 299 19.00 -18.44 4.30
CA LEU A 299 19.84 -19.15 5.29
C LEU A 299 19.04 -19.60 6.53
N GLY A 300 18.08 -18.75 6.96
CA GLY A 300 17.23 -18.97 8.13
C GLY A 300 15.83 -19.48 7.80
N GLU A 301 15.61 -20.01 6.60
CA GLU A 301 14.29 -20.35 6.06
C GLU A 301 13.46 -21.34 6.90
N ASN A 302 14.12 -22.10 7.77
CA ASN A 302 13.52 -23.13 8.62
C ASN A 302 13.43 -22.71 10.10
N THR A 303 13.66 -21.43 10.40
CA THR A 303 13.62 -20.89 11.78
C THR A 303 12.75 -19.66 11.86
N TYR A 304 11.98 -19.52 12.93
CA TYR A 304 11.23 -18.30 13.20
C TYR A 304 12.15 -17.07 13.32
N GLY A 305 13.34 -17.23 13.91
CA GLY A 305 14.33 -16.17 14.02
C GLY A 305 14.77 -15.63 12.65
N GLY A 306 15.00 -16.51 11.67
CA GLY A 306 15.33 -16.13 10.30
C GLY A 306 14.18 -15.40 9.60
N ILE A 307 12.95 -15.89 9.75
CA ILE A 307 11.76 -15.25 9.18
C ILE A 307 11.53 -13.87 9.82
N ILE A 308 11.55 -13.75 11.16
CA ILE A 308 11.31 -12.49 11.88
C ILE A 308 12.39 -11.44 11.55
N SER A 309 13.67 -11.82 11.64
CA SER A 309 14.76 -10.87 11.35
C SER A 309 14.76 -10.43 9.88
N GLY A 310 14.45 -11.35 8.96
CA GLY A 310 14.29 -11.03 7.55
C GLY A 310 13.13 -10.04 7.32
N ILE A 311 11.97 -10.24 7.95
CA ILE A 311 10.83 -9.30 7.86
C ILE A 311 11.23 -7.91 8.36
N ILE A 312 11.85 -7.81 9.53
CA ILE A 312 12.25 -6.54 10.12
C ILE A 312 13.19 -5.77 9.19
N LEU A 313 14.22 -6.43 8.67
CA LEU A 313 15.19 -5.79 7.76
C LEU A 313 14.54 -5.40 6.43
N LEU A 314 13.64 -6.24 5.91
CA LEU A 314 12.91 -5.96 4.68
C LEU A 314 12.01 -4.73 4.84
N ASP A 315 11.28 -4.62 5.95
CA ASP A 315 10.41 -3.48 6.26
C ASP A 315 11.21 -2.19 6.43
N VAL A 316 12.30 -2.20 7.20
CA VAL A 316 13.17 -1.03 7.39
C VAL A 316 13.79 -0.59 6.06
N GLY A 317 14.31 -1.54 5.28
CA GLY A 317 14.86 -1.26 3.95
C GLY A 317 13.84 -0.66 3.00
N MET A 318 12.60 -1.18 3.01
CA MET A 318 11.49 -0.65 2.22
C MET A 318 11.17 0.79 2.61
N GLN A 319 11.11 1.12 3.91
CA GLN A 319 10.86 2.49 4.38
C GLN A 319 11.97 3.46 3.95
N CYS A 320 13.24 3.03 3.96
CA CYS A 320 14.35 3.83 3.44
C CYS A 320 14.12 4.25 1.98
N ILE A 321 13.70 3.32 1.13
CA ILE A 321 13.49 3.58 -0.29
C ILE A 321 12.20 4.38 -0.51
N GLN A 322 11.08 3.95 0.06
CA GLN A 322 9.79 4.58 -0.16
C GLN A 322 9.79 6.04 0.28
N LEU A 323 10.15 6.32 1.54
CA LEU A 323 10.05 7.67 2.10
C LEU A 323 11.04 8.64 1.46
N SER A 324 12.27 8.20 1.19
CA SER A 324 13.25 9.09 0.57
C SER A 324 12.82 9.50 -0.84
N ASN A 325 12.35 8.56 -1.67
CA ASN A 325 11.85 8.86 -3.00
C ASN A 325 10.57 9.69 -2.95
N GLN A 326 9.61 9.36 -2.06
CA GLN A 326 8.35 10.08 -1.93
C GLN A 326 8.56 11.52 -1.43
N THR A 327 9.51 11.76 -0.53
CA THR A 327 9.86 13.11 -0.10
C THR A 327 10.46 13.91 -1.26
N SER A 328 11.36 13.29 -2.02
CA SER A 328 12.03 13.96 -3.14
C SER A 328 11.10 14.33 -4.29
N ILE A 329 10.05 13.55 -4.56
CA ILE A 329 9.07 13.93 -5.60
C ILE A 329 8.31 15.20 -5.25
N PHE A 330 8.03 15.46 -3.98
CA PHE A 330 7.32 16.67 -3.56
C PHE A 330 8.14 17.95 -3.76
N GLU A 331 9.47 17.83 -3.83
CA GLU A 331 10.38 18.95 -4.11
C GLU A 331 10.44 19.29 -5.61
N ILE A 332 10.08 18.36 -6.50
CA ILE A 332 10.11 18.57 -7.97
C ILE A 332 9.13 19.65 -8.41
N CYS A 333 7.89 19.61 -7.90
CA CYS A 333 6.86 20.60 -8.24
C CYS A 333 5.86 20.76 -7.08
N PRO A 334 6.15 21.65 -6.11
CA PRO A 334 5.32 21.86 -4.92
C PRO A 334 3.86 22.21 -5.25
N ASN A 335 3.63 22.94 -6.35
CA ASN A 335 2.30 23.37 -6.78
C ASN A 335 1.45 22.24 -7.40
N ALA A 336 2.03 21.08 -7.67
CA ALA A 336 1.34 19.92 -8.23
C ALA A 336 1.50 18.64 -7.35
N SER A 337 1.78 18.81 -6.07
CA SER A 337 2.11 17.72 -5.14
C SER A 337 1.11 16.57 -5.15
N SER A 338 -0.21 16.84 -5.22
CA SER A 338 -1.24 15.80 -5.28
C SER A 338 -1.13 14.97 -6.56
N ARG A 339 -0.95 15.63 -7.72
CA ARG A 339 -0.84 14.95 -9.04
C ARG A 339 0.46 14.15 -9.16
N ILE A 340 1.56 14.70 -8.65
CA ILE A 340 2.86 14.02 -8.60
C ILE A 340 2.77 12.77 -7.71
N ASN A 341 2.14 12.89 -6.54
CA ASN A 341 1.92 11.74 -5.66
C ASN A 341 1.03 10.67 -6.32
N THR A 342 0.02 11.07 -7.08
CA THR A 342 -0.81 10.13 -7.85
C THR A 342 0.05 9.30 -8.81
N VAL A 343 0.94 9.95 -9.59
CA VAL A 343 1.86 9.25 -10.49
C VAL A 343 2.78 8.29 -9.73
N PHE A 344 3.43 8.81 -8.68
CA PHE A 344 4.35 8.03 -7.85
C PHE A 344 3.68 6.78 -7.28
N MET A 345 2.55 6.95 -6.60
CA MET A 345 1.83 5.84 -5.97
C MET A 345 1.25 4.86 -6.98
N THR A 346 0.80 5.33 -8.16
CA THR A 346 0.34 4.45 -9.23
C THR A 346 1.47 3.53 -9.72
N ILE A 347 2.64 4.09 -10.04
CA ILE A 347 3.82 3.33 -10.49
C ILE A 347 4.30 2.38 -9.37
N TYR A 348 4.29 2.86 -8.11
CA TYR A 348 4.63 2.09 -6.92
C TYR A 348 3.77 0.82 -6.79
N PHE A 349 2.44 0.94 -6.90
CA PHE A 349 1.53 -0.20 -6.80
C PHE A 349 1.54 -1.10 -8.04
N ILE A 350 1.82 -0.56 -9.23
CA ILE A 350 2.10 -1.38 -10.43
C ILE A 350 3.34 -2.26 -10.18
N GLY A 351 4.41 -1.68 -9.62
CA GLY A 351 5.61 -2.44 -9.24
C GLY A 351 5.31 -3.53 -8.21
N GLY A 352 4.50 -3.22 -7.20
CA GLY A 352 4.02 -4.18 -6.23
C GLY A 352 3.25 -5.35 -6.87
N SER A 353 2.38 -5.03 -7.84
CA SER A 353 1.60 -6.03 -8.59
C SER A 353 2.50 -6.94 -9.43
N ILE A 354 3.48 -6.35 -10.13
CA ILE A 354 4.47 -7.10 -10.91
C ILE A 354 5.30 -8.01 -10.00
N GLY A 355 5.76 -7.50 -8.86
CA GLY A 355 6.51 -8.28 -7.88
C GLY A 355 5.71 -9.46 -7.33
N THR A 356 4.44 -9.24 -7.02
CA THR A 356 3.52 -10.31 -6.58
C THR A 356 3.30 -11.36 -7.68
N LEU A 357 3.15 -10.94 -8.95
CA LEU A 357 3.05 -11.86 -10.08
C LEU A 357 4.32 -12.70 -10.25
N LEU A 358 5.48 -12.04 -10.25
CA LEU A 358 6.77 -12.72 -10.35
C LEU A 358 6.99 -13.71 -9.19
N ALA A 359 6.56 -13.34 -7.98
CA ALA A 359 6.63 -14.22 -6.81
C ALA A 359 5.77 -15.48 -7.00
N GLY A 360 4.56 -15.36 -7.55
CA GLY A 360 3.69 -16.50 -7.86
C GLY A 360 4.31 -17.45 -8.91
N ILE A 361 4.92 -16.89 -9.96
CA ILE A 361 5.65 -17.66 -10.99
C ILE A 361 6.88 -18.33 -10.36
N ALA A 362 7.69 -17.59 -9.65
CA ALA A 362 8.91 -18.07 -9.02
C ALA A 362 8.63 -19.14 -7.96
N TRP A 363 7.53 -19.01 -7.21
CA TRP A 363 7.06 -20.02 -6.27
C TRP A 363 6.72 -21.34 -6.97
N LYS A 364 6.13 -21.30 -8.15
CA LYS A 364 5.84 -22.50 -8.93
C LYS A 364 7.12 -23.23 -9.38
N ILE A 365 8.18 -22.47 -9.71
CA ILE A 365 9.44 -23.01 -10.23
C ILE A 365 10.31 -23.57 -9.09
N ASN A 366 10.59 -22.79 -8.06
CA ASN A 366 11.54 -23.14 -7.01
C ASN A 366 11.11 -22.68 -5.61
N LYS A 367 9.80 -22.72 -5.31
CA LYS A 367 9.23 -22.37 -4.00
C LYS A 367 9.82 -21.10 -3.43
N TRP A 368 10.20 -21.11 -2.14
CA TRP A 368 10.73 -19.95 -1.42
C TRP A 368 12.04 -19.40 -2.02
N HIS A 369 12.96 -20.27 -2.44
CA HIS A 369 14.21 -19.83 -3.08
C HIS A 369 13.96 -19.11 -4.41
N GLY A 370 12.99 -19.57 -5.20
CA GLY A 370 12.59 -18.87 -6.43
C GLY A 370 12.13 -17.45 -6.15
N VAL A 371 11.28 -17.28 -5.13
CA VAL A 371 10.81 -15.94 -4.71
C VAL A 371 11.97 -15.06 -4.24
N ALA A 372 12.92 -15.64 -3.48
CA ALA A 372 14.10 -14.92 -3.01
C ALA A 372 14.94 -14.40 -4.19
N TYR A 373 15.25 -15.24 -5.17
CA TYR A 373 16.02 -14.84 -6.35
C TYR A 373 15.31 -13.77 -7.17
N ALA A 374 14.01 -13.93 -7.44
CA ALA A 374 13.23 -12.93 -8.16
C ALA A 374 13.23 -11.57 -7.44
N SER A 375 13.09 -11.59 -6.11
CA SER A 375 13.11 -10.38 -5.30
C SER A 375 14.48 -9.70 -5.27
N MET A 376 15.56 -10.47 -5.16
CA MET A 376 16.93 -9.95 -5.23
C MET A 376 17.21 -9.28 -6.58
N ILE A 377 16.71 -9.84 -7.69
CA ILE A 377 16.81 -9.24 -9.02
C ILE A 377 16.09 -7.88 -9.05
N LEU A 378 14.89 -7.76 -8.52
CA LEU A 378 14.16 -6.49 -8.44
C LEU A 378 14.94 -5.44 -7.62
N ILE A 379 15.54 -5.85 -6.49
CA ILE A 379 16.35 -4.96 -5.65
C ILE A 379 17.62 -4.51 -6.39
N ILE A 380 18.29 -5.41 -7.12
CA ILE A 380 19.46 -5.08 -7.95
C ILE A 380 19.06 -4.05 -9.02
N PHE A 381 17.93 -4.21 -9.70
CA PHE A 381 17.48 -3.22 -10.68
C PHE A 381 17.19 -1.86 -10.02
N SER A 382 16.59 -1.82 -8.82
CA SER A 382 16.42 -0.56 -8.07
C SER A 382 17.76 0.11 -7.75
N LEU A 383 18.76 -0.68 -7.36
CA LEU A 383 20.12 -0.19 -7.10
C LEU A 383 20.79 0.32 -8.38
N LEU A 384 20.69 -0.42 -9.48
CA LEU A 384 21.24 -0.01 -10.78
C LEU A 384 20.69 1.32 -11.26
N ILE A 385 19.37 1.57 -11.13
CA ILE A 385 18.78 2.88 -11.43
C ILE A 385 19.44 3.97 -10.60
N THR A 386 19.74 3.71 -9.32
CA THR A 386 20.40 4.67 -8.42
C THR A 386 21.84 4.98 -8.86
N ILE A 387 22.59 3.95 -9.30
CA ILE A 387 23.97 4.10 -9.78
C ILE A 387 23.99 4.87 -11.11
N VAL A 388 23.13 4.51 -12.07
CA VAL A 388 23.03 5.19 -13.37
C VAL A 388 22.70 6.67 -13.19
N GLU A 389 21.71 7.02 -12.35
CA GLU A 389 21.39 8.42 -12.07
C GLU A 389 22.60 9.17 -11.49
N ARG A 390 23.36 8.56 -10.57
CA ARG A 390 24.56 9.17 -10.00
C ARG A 390 25.63 9.45 -11.08
N LEU A 391 25.80 8.53 -12.02
CA LEU A 391 26.77 8.69 -13.11
C LEU A 391 26.33 9.80 -14.09
N MET A 392 25.05 9.87 -14.40
CA MET A 392 24.50 10.93 -15.27
C MET A 392 24.62 12.31 -14.62
N SER A 393 24.33 12.43 -13.32
CA SER A 393 24.40 13.72 -12.61
C SER A 393 25.84 14.24 -12.37
N LYS A 394 26.88 13.44 -12.56
CA LYS A 394 28.29 13.87 -12.53
C LYS A 394 28.79 14.39 -13.89
N ARG A 395 28.03 14.18 -14.97
CA ARG A 395 28.40 14.61 -16.32
C ARG A 395 27.81 15.98 -16.70
N HIS A 396 26.93 16.52 -15.86
CA HIS A 396 26.40 17.88 -15.93
C HIS A 396 26.86 18.68 -14.71
#